data_b9e0da2e3275ca1a9b0f7715bb55f769
#
_entry.id   b9e0da2e3275ca1a9b0f7715bb55f769
#
_cell.length_a   1.000
_cell.length_b   1.000
_cell.length_c   1.000
_cell.angle_alpha   90.00
_cell.angle_beta   90.00
_cell.angle_gamma   90.00
#
_symmetry.space_group_name_H-M   'P 1'
#
loop_
_entity.id
_entity.type
_entity.pdbx_description
1 polymer ?
#
loop_
_entity_poly.entity_id
_entity_poly.type
_entity_poly.pdbx_seq_one_letter_code
_entity_poly.pdbx_strand_id
1 'polypeptide(L)' 'MSVRQGVNSIAERWARSARALKKEDRPYGEALVKLAKMHSSEAFAGCDDALEGAVFSVLVEILKRQDQENSVGEPHVDP' A
#
# COMPACT_ATOMS: atom_id res chain seq x y z
N MET A 1 -15.04 -8.95 -13.60
CA MET A 1 -13.84 -8.09 -13.45
C MET A 1 -12.75 -8.88 -12.77
N SER A 2 -11.54 -8.83 -13.32
CA SER A 2 -10.44 -9.52 -12.68
C SER A 2 -9.97 -8.72 -11.45
N VAL A 3 -9.24 -9.41 -10.59
CA VAL A 3 -8.66 -8.81 -9.39
C VAL A 3 -7.75 -7.65 -9.73
N ARG A 4 -6.89 -7.88 -10.70
CA ARG A 4 -5.94 -6.86 -11.14
C ARG A 4 -6.67 -5.61 -11.62
N GLN A 5 -7.75 -5.78 -12.37
CA GLN A 5 -8.56 -4.66 -12.85
C GLN A 5 -9.23 -3.94 -11.69
N GLY A 6 -9.70 -4.68 -10.69
CA GLY A 6 -10.30 -4.09 -9.51
C GLY A 6 -9.32 -3.23 -8.73
N VAL A 7 -8.10 -3.74 -8.52
CA VAL A 7 -7.06 -2.98 -7.81
C VAL A 7 -6.64 -1.76 -8.63
N ASN A 8 -6.49 -1.91 -9.93
CA ASN A 8 -6.13 -0.77 -10.78
C ASN A 8 -7.18 0.32 -10.74
N SER A 9 -8.45 -0.05 -10.72
CA SER A 9 -9.56 0.90 -10.61
C SER A 9 -9.50 1.66 -9.28
N ILE A 10 -9.23 0.97 -8.19
CA ILE A 10 -9.08 1.59 -6.88
C ILE A 10 -7.87 2.53 -6.88
N ALA A 11 -6.76 2.08 -7.44
CA ALA A 11 -5.54 2.89 -7.51
C ALA A 11 -5.77 4.17 -8.29
N GLU A 12 -6.55 4.12 -9.37
CA GLU A 12 -6.89 5.33 -10.12
C GLU A 12 -7.71 6.31 -9.30
N ARG A 13 -8.67 5.80 -8.52
CA ARG A 13 -9.46 6.67 -7.64
C ARG A 13 -8.58 7.28 -6.55
N TRP A 14 -7.68 6.48 -5.99
CA TRP A 14 -6.76 6.97 -4.97
C TRP A 14 -5.80 8.02 -5.55
N ALA A 15 -5.38 7.84 -6.81
CA ALA A 15 -4.53 8.84 -7.47
C ALA A 15 -5.24 10.18 -7.59
N ARG A 16 -6.54 10.17 -7.92
CA ARG A 16 -7.32 11.40 -7.98
C ARG A 16 -7.45 12.04 -6.60
N SER A 17 -7.68 11.24 -5.57
CA SER A 17 -7.75 11.74 -4.20
C SER A 17 -6.42 12.32 -3.74
N ALA A 18 -5.31 11.68 -4.14
CA ALA A 18 -3.98 12.17 -3.81
C ALA A 18 -3.73 13.56 -4.39
N ARG A 19 -4.20 13.80 -5.62
CA ARG A 19 -4.04 15.10 -6.26
C ARG A 19 -4.87 16.19 -5.57
N ALA A 20 -5.90 15.80 -4.84
CA ALA A 20 -6.73 16.75 -4.09
C ALA A 20 -6.15 17.11 -2.72
N LEU A 21 -5.12 16.41 -2.29
CA LEU A 21 -4.45 16.70 -1.03
C LEU A 21 -3.68 18.00 -1.10
N LYS A 22 -3.33 18.53 0.06
CA LYS A 22 -2.43 19.68 0.14
C LYS A 22 -1.11 19.30 -0.52
N LYS A 23 -0.43 20.31 -1.07
CA LYS A 23 0.80 20.11 -1.83
C LYS A 23 1.82 19.25 -1.08
N GLU A 24 2.03 19.53 0.19
CA GLU A 24 3.01 18.80 1.00
C GLU A 24 2.60 17.35 1.28
N ASP A 25 1.31 17.03 1.14
CA ASP A 25 0.81 15.69 1.41
C ASP A 25 0.71 14.82 0.16
N ARG A 26 0.77 15.43 -1.03
CA ARG A 26 0.61 14.68 -2.28
C ARG A 26 1.60 13.55 -2.47
N PRO A 27 2.89 13.70 -2.13
CA PRO A 27 3.83 12.60 -2.29
C PRO A 27 3.43 11.35 -1.49
N TYR A 28 2.82 11.55 -0.32
CA TYR A 28 2.37 10.43 0.49
C TYR A 28 1.16 9.73 -0.14
N GLY A 29 0.24 10.50 -0.72
CA GLY A 29 -0.89 9.93 -1.44
C GLY A 29 -0.44 9.14 -2.66
N GLU A 30 0.53 9.66 -3.40
CA GLU A 30 1.09 8.97 -4.56
C GLU A 30 1.79 7.67 -4.16
N ALA A 31 2.48 7.69 -3.02
CA ALA A 31 3.13 6.50 -2.50
C ALA A 31 2.09 5.42 -2.16
N LEU A 32 0.96 5.81 -1.59
CA LEU A 32 -0.12 4.87 -1.28
C LEU A 32 -0.60 4.13 -2.53
N VAL A 33 -0.71 4.84 -3.65
CA VAL A 33 -1.15 4.22 -4.90
C VAL A 33 -0.19 3.12 -5.32
N LYS A 34 1.11 3.37 -5.20
CA LYS A 34 2.11 2.38 -5.54
C LYS A 34 2.06 1.19 -4.59
N LEU A 35 1.94 1.45 -3.30
CA LEU A 35 1.90 0.41 -2.28
C LEU A 35 0.68 -0.50 -2.47
N ALA A 36 -0.44 0.08 -2.88
CA ALA A 36 -1.65 -0.70 -3.10
C ALA A 36 -1.46 -1.79 -4.15
N LYS A 37 -0.58 -1.56 -5.12
CA LYS A 37 -0.35 -2.50 -6.20
C LYS A 37 0.72 -3.56 -5.91
N MET A 38 1.58 -3.31 -4.92
CA MET A 38 2.78 -4.13 -4.74
C MET A 38 2.50 -5.58 -4.37
N HIS A 39 1.53 -5.81 -3.50
CA HIS A 39 1.22 -7.17 -3.02
C HIS A 39 -0.20 -7.59 -3.30
N SER A 40 -0.91 -6.84 -4.14
CA SER A 40 -2.34 -7.07 -4.35
C SER A 40 -2.66 -8.42 -4.96
N SER A 41 -1.84 -8.90 -5.88
CA SER A 41 -2.11 -10.19 -6.52
C SER A 41 -1.92 -11.36 -5.56
N GLU A 42 -1.01 -11.23 -4.60
CA GLU A 42 -0.81 -12.26 -3.57
C GLU A 42 -1.90 -12.20 -2.50
N ALA A 43 -2.21 -11.00 -2.06
CA ALA A 43 -3.20 -10.77 -1.00
C ALA A 43 -4.61 -11.16 -1.46
N PHE A 44 -4.87 -11.03 -2.74
CA PHE A 44 -6.22 -11.20 -3.25
C PHE A 44 -6.77 -12.61 -3.03
N ALA A 45 -5.91 -13.60 -3.00
CA ALA A 45 -6.35 -14.97 -2.79
C ALA A 45 -7.09 -15.14 -1.45
N GLY A 46 -6.76 -14.30 -0.46
CA GLY A 46 -7.40 -14.37 0.85
C GLY A 46 -8.36 -13.23 1.14
N CYS A 47 -8.58 -12.34 0.19
CA CYS A 47 -9.41 -11.15 0.42
C CYS A 47 -10.74 -11.26 -0.33
N ASP A 48 -11.77 -10.65 0.25
CA ASP A 48 -13.11 -10.71 -0.32
C ASP A 48 -13.28 -9.80 -1.53
N ASP A 49 -12.57 -8.70 -1.58
CA ASP A 49 -12.71 -7.77 -2.69
C ASP A 49 -11.40 -7.02 -2.95
N ALA A 50 -11.39 -6.26 -4.05
CA ALA A 50 -10.20 -5.54 -4.49
C ALA A 50 -9.76 -4.47 -3.50
N LEU A 51 -10.70 -3.79 -2.84
CA LEU A 51 -10.36 -2.76 -1.86
C LEU A 51 -9.62 -3.37 -0.68
N GLU A 52 -10.12 -4.49 -0.17
CA GLU A 52 -9.46 -5.19 0.91
C GLU A 52 -8.04 -5.59 0.51
N GLY A 53 -7.89 -6.12 -0.73
CA GLY A 53 -6.58 -6.49 -1.24
C GLY A 53 -5.63 -5.31 -1.34
N ALA A 54 -6.12 -4.17 -1.81
CA ALA A 54 -5.31 -2.96 -1.92
C ALA A 54 -4.86 -2.47 -0.55
N VAL A 55 -5.76 -2.41 0.41
CA VAL A 55 -5.45 -1.96 1.77
C VAL A 55 -4.47 -2.92 2.44
N PHE A 56 -4.69 -4.22 2.29
CA PHE A 56 -3.80 -5.23 2.84
C PHE A 56 -2.39 -5.05 2.28
N SER A 57 -2.28 -4.84 0.97
CA SER A 57 -0.98 -4.62 0.31
C SER A 57 -0.24 -3.43 0.91
N VAL A 58 -0.95 -2.33 1.12
CA VAL A 58 -0.37 -1.12 1.73
C VAL A 58 0.15 -1.43 3.12
N LEU A 59 -0.66 -2.08 3.92
CA LEU A 59 -0.29 -2.37 5.31
C LEU A 59 0.91 -3.30 5.41
N VAL A 60 0.96 -4.32 4.56
CA VAL A 60 2.09 -5.24 4.52
C VAL A 60 3.37 -4.48 4.19
N GLU A 61 3.32 -3.62 3.18
CA GLU A 61 4.52 -2.90 2.77
C GLU A 61 4.96 -1.88 3.82
N ILE A 62 4.02 -1.22 4.47
CA ILE A 62 4.35 -0.29 5.56
C ILE A 62 5.07 -1.03 6.69
N LEU A 63 4.55 -2.17 7.09
CA LEU A 63 5.17 -2.97 8.14
C LEU A 63 6.57 -3.43 7.76
N LYS A 64 6.76 -3.85 6.51
CA LYS A 64 8.07 -4.26 6.02
C LYS A 64 9.08 -3.12 6.10
N ARG A 65 8.69 -1.94 5.63
CA ARG A 65 9.57 -0.78 5.63
C ARG A 65 9.91 -0.33 7.03
N GLN A 66 8.93 -0.37 7.92
CA GLN A 66 9.12 -0.03 9.32
C GLN A 66 10.12 -0.97 9.98
N ASP A 67 9.98 -2.26 9.71
CA ASP A 67 10.87 -3.27 10.26
C ASP A 67 12.30 -3.09 9.74
N GLN A 68 12.44 -2.84 8.44
CA GLN A 68 13.75 -2.60 7.83
C GLN A 68 14.42 -1.35 8.40
N GLU A 69 13.64 -0.30 8.58
CA GLU A 69 14.14 0.94 9.15
C GLU A 69 14.62 0.75 10.59
N ASN A 70 13.84 0.03 11.38
CA ASN A 70 14.21 -0.27 12.75
C ASN A 70 15.46 -1.16 12.83
N SER A 71 15.61 -2.09 11.91
CA SER A 71 16.78 -2.98 11.86
C SER A 71 18.05 -2.23 11.53
N VAL A 72 17.94 -1.19 10.69
CA VAL A 72 19.10 -0.38 10.29
C VAL A 72 19.45 0.64 11.37
N GLY A 73 18.44 1.20 12.01
CA GLY A 73 18.63 2.30 12.95
C GLY A 73 19.10 1.91 14.32
N GLU A 74 18.86 0.70 14.77
CA GLU A 74 19.17 0.28 16.13
C GLU A 74 19.72 -1.13 16.16
N PRO A 75 20.64 -1.42 17.09
CA PRO A 75 21.05 -2.80 17.32
C PRO A 75 19.81 -3.59 17.71
N HIS A 76 19.57 -4.64 16.99
CA HIS A 76 18.41 -5.46 17.26
C HIS A 76 18.62 -6.22 18.56
N VAL A 77 17.82 -5.89 19.55
CA VAL A 77 17.85 -6.60 20.82
C VAL A 77 16.71 -7.58 20.80
N ASP A 78 17.02 -8.83 20.68
CA ASP A 78 16.01 -9.85 20.77
C ASP A 78 15.47 -9.92 22.16
N PRO A 79 14.15 -9.96 22.29
CA PRO A 79 13.56 -10.17 23.59
C PRO A 79 13.88 -11.54 24.16
#